data_a0b2c03c89fb67c939621e8cccaf8b4f
#
_entry.id   a0b2c03c89fb67c939621e8cccaf8b4f
#
_cell.length_a   1.000
_cell.length_b   1.000
_cell.length_c   1.000
_cell.angle_alpha   90.00
_cell.angle_beta   90.00
_cell.angle_gamma   90.00
#
_symmetry.space_group_name_H-M   'P 1'
#
loop_
_entity.id
_entity.type
_entity.pdbx_description
1 polymer ?
#
loop_
_entity_poly.entity_id
_entity_poly.type
_entity_poly.pdbx_seq_one_letter_code
_entity_poly.pdbx_strand_id
1 'polypeptide(L)'
;VSDTTINTTQDTSGGIHVAGGGTLHATNLTVETNGGSAAAIRSDRGGGTMTVNGGSYTSNGSGSPAVYCTADIDIQNATLTATGSEAVCIEGLNSLKLTDCDLTGDMPENEQNDCTWTVILYQSMSGDSEVGNSTFSMTGGSLTSKNGGLFYTTNTESTFYLSDVDITYSDSNDFFLKCTGNSNARGWGQGGANGADCI
;
A
#
# COMPACT_ATOMS: atom_id res chain seq x y z
N VAL A 1 7.77 2.58 -19.49
CA VAL A 1 6.42 2.36 -20.06
C VAL A 1 5.65 3.66 -19.99
N SER A 2 4.97 4.06 -21.06
CA SER A 2 4.19 5.30 -21.09
C SER A 2 2.88 5.13 -21.87
N ASP A 3 1.89 5.97 -21.51
CA ASP A 3 0.64 6.17 -22.24
C ASP A 3 -0.04 4.85 -22.63
N THR A 4 -0.12 3.92 -21.70
CA THR A 4 -0.57 2.55 -21.92
C THR A 4 -1.75 2.21 -21.02
N THR A 5 -2.73 1.47 -21.54
CA THR A 5 -3.82 0.90 -20.76
C THR A 5 -3.53 -0.57 -20.46
N ILE A 6 -3.63 -0.95 -19.18
CA ILE A 6 -3.43 -2.31 -18.68
C ILE A 6 -4.71 -2.73 -17.95
N ASN A 7 -5.28 -3.85 -18.35
CA ASN A 7 -6.48 -4.41 -17.73
C ASN A 7 -6.27 -5.89 -17.45
N THR A 8 -6.41 -6.31 -16.20
CA THR A 8 -6.23 -7.70 -15.80
C THR A 8 -7.45 -8.20 -15.03
N THR A 9 -7.79 -9.48 -15.19
CA THR A 9 -9.01 -10.05 -14.60
C THR A 9 -8.77 -11.33 -13.79
N GLN A 10 -7.59 -11.92 -13.90
CA GLN A 10 -7.28 -13.17 -13.21
C GLN A 10 -6.56 -12.92 -11.90
N ASP A 11 -6.70 -13.85 -10.96
CA ASP A 11 -5.95 -13.82 -9.72
C ASP A 11 -4.44 -13.78 -9.98
N THR A 12 -3.71 -13.08 -9.15
CA THR A 12 -2.26 -12.86 -9.23
C THR A 12 -1.78 -12.08 -10.47
N SER A 13 -2.71 -11.61 -11.30
CA SER A 13 -2.40 -10.82 -12.50
C SER A 13 -2.43 -9.33 -12.16
N GLY A 14 -1.33 -8.82 -11.62
CA GLY A 14 -1.18 -7.40 -11.28
C GLY A 14 -1.02 -6.48 -12.50
N GLY A 15 -0.86 -5.19 -12.24
CA GLY A 15 -0.60 -4.18 -13.26
C GLY A 15 0.88 -4.08 -13.63
N ILE A 16 1.61 -3.16 -13.01
CA ILE A 16 3.07 -3.01 -13.20
C ILE A 16 3.83 -3.61 -12.01
N HIS A 17 4.99 -4.22 -12.30
CA HIS A 17 5.70 -5.02 -11.31
C HIS A 17 7.22 -4.85 -11.43
N VAL A 18 7.89 -4.66 -10.29
CA VAL A 18 9.35 -4.71 -10.16
C VAL A 18 9.75 -5.75 -9.12
N ALA A 19 10.84 -6.46 -9.36
CA ALA A 19 11.39 -7.44 -8.43
C ALA A 19 12.89 -7.62 -8.68
N GLY A 20 13.59 -8.25 -7.72
CA GLY A 20 14.97 -8.65 -7.88
C GLY A 20 15.94 -7.51 -8.13
N GLY A 21 15.70 -6.33 -7.54
CA GLY A 21 16.54 -5.15 -7.71
C GLY A 21 16.35 -4.41 -9.05
N GLY A 22 15.26 -4.73 -9.78
CA GLY A 22 14.98 -4.07 -11.07
C GLY A 22 14.61 -2.60 -10.93
N THR A 23 14.60 -1.90 -12.06
CA THR A 23 14.16 -0.49 -12.13
C THR A 23 13.05 -0.35 -13.15
N LEU A 24 11.95 0.32 -12.75
CA LEU A 24 10.80 0.58 -13.61
C LEU A 24 10.43 2.06 -13.58
N HIS A 25 10.20 2.61 -14.76
CA HIS A 25 9.65 3.95 -14.93
C HIS A 25 8.31 3.86 -15.67
N ALA A 26 7.26 4.40 -15.08
CA ALA A 26 5.92 4.44 -15.66
C ALA A 26 5.44 5.89 -15.78
N THR A 27 4.82 6.22 -16.91
CA THR A 27 4.29 7.56 -17.15
C THR A 27 2.88 7.46 -17.73
N ASN A 28 1.93 8.10 -17.08
CA ASN A 28 0.57 8.28 -17.59
C ASN A 28 -0.11 6.95 -18.01
N LEU A 29 -0.08 5.95 -17.13
CA LEU A 29 -0.75 4.67 -17.39
C LEU A 29 -2.20 4.70 -16.88
N THR A 30 -3.05 3.91 -17.53
CA THR A 30 -4.37 3.54 -17.00
C THR A 30 -4.34 2.06 -16.65
N VAL A 31 -4.35 1.74 -15.37
CA VAL A 31 -4.25 0.36 -14.88
C VAL A 31 -5.50 0.00 -14.11
N GLU A 32 -6.12 -1.12 -14.45
CA GLU A 32 -7.22 -1.72 -13.70
C GLU A 32 -6.96 -3.21 -13.49
N THR A 33 -6.98 -3.65 -12.23
CA THR A 33 -6.82 -5.05 -11.87
C THR A 33 -8.05 -5.55 -11.10
N ASN A 34 -8.57 -6.73 -11.44
CA ASN A 34 -9.81 -7.25 -10.88
C ASN A 34 -9.66 -8.61 -10.17
N GLY A 35 -8.53 -9.27 -10.30
CA GLY A 35 -8.25 -10.53 -9.64
C GLY A 35 -7.80 -10.39 -8.18
N GLY A 36 -7.92 -11.47 -7.41
CA GLY A 36 -7.35 -11.56 -6.07
C GLY A 36 -5.82 -11.56 -6.10
N SER A 37 -5.18 -10.95 -5.10
CA SER A 37 -3.71 -10.79 -5.01
C SER A 37 -3.08 -10.16 -6.26
N ALA A 38 -3.77 -9.21 -6.87
CA ALA A 38 -3.44 -8.56 -8.14
C ALA A 38 -3.32 -7.03 -7.98
N ALA A 39 -2.34 -6.58 -7.21
CA ALA A 39 -2.09 -5.15 -7.00
C ALA A 39 -1.85 -4.39 -8.31
N ALA A 40 -2.34 -3.15 -8.40
CA ALA A 40 -2.15 -2.33 -9.60
C ALA A 40 -0.68 -1.90 -9.79
N ILE A 41 -0.01 -1.55 -8.69
CA ILE A 41 1.43 -1.29 -8.63
C ILE A 41 2.02 -2.27 -7.62
N ARG A 42 3.02 -3.05 -8.02
CA ARG A 42 3.59 -4.08 -7.17
C ARG A 42 5.12 -4.09 -7.22
N SER A 43 5.73 -4.27 -6.08
CA SER A 43 7.09 -4.78 -5.98
C SER A 43 7.10 -6.12 -5.25
N ASP A 44 8.14 -6.91 -5.47
CA ASP A 44 8.28 -8.22 -4.86
C ASP A 44 9.74 -8.47 -4.46
N ARG A 45 10.01 -9.67 -3.97
CA ARG A 45 11.30 -10.11 -3.42
C ARG A 45 12.52 -9.55 -4.13
N GLY A 46 13.47 -9.06 -3.33
CA GLY A 46 14.68 -8.43 -3.82
C GLY A 46 14.48 -6.96 -4.18
N GLY A 47 13.31 -6.42 -3.93
CA GLY A 47 13.03 -5.00 -4.07
C GLY A 47 13.31 -4.44 -5.46
N GLY A 48 13.76 -3.21 -5.46
CA GLY A 48 14.13 -2.45 -6.66
C GLY A 48 13.73 -0.98 -6.52
N THR A 49 13.59 -0.32 -7.65
CA THR A 49 13.16 1.08 -7.69
C THR A 49 12.05 1.26 -8.71
N MET A 50 10.99 1.94 -8.31
CA MET A 50 9.90 2.28 -9.22
C MET A 50 9.59 3.78 -9.13
N THR A 51 9.49 4.43 -10.28
CA THR A 51 9.01 5.79 -10.39
C THR A 51 7.78 5.84 -11.29
N VAL A 52 6.73 6.46 -10.79
CA VAL A 52 5.45 6.60 -11.48
C VAL A 52 5.09 8.07 -11.57
N ASN A 53 4.77 8.57 -12.74
CA ASN A 53 4.32 9.94 -12.93
C ASN A 53 3.04 9.99 -13.74
N GLY A 54 1.97 10.46 -13.12
CA GLY A 54 0.65 10.56 -13.72
C GLY A 54 -0.05 9.21 -13.88
N GLY A 55 -1.30 9.28 -14.29
CA GLY A 55 -2.11 8.12 -14.58
C GLY A 55 -3.09 7.74 -13.48
N SER A 56 -3.80 6.64 -13.72
CA SER A 56 -4.82 6.08 -12.83
C SER A 56 -4.55 4.60 -12.59
N TYR A 57 -4.55 4.21 -11.34
CA TYR A 57 -4.22 2.84 -10.91
C TYR A 57 -5.32 2.36 -9.96
N THR A 58 -6.12 1.42 -10.42
CA THR A 58 -7.26 0.87 -9.68
C THR A 58 -7.09 -0.62 -9.46
N SER A 59 -7.28 -1.08 -8.25
CA SER A 59 -7.38 -2.51 -7.92
C SER A 59 -8.71 -2.81 -7.21
N ASN A 60 -9.40 -3.83 -7.70
CA ASN A 60 -10.74 -4.21 -7.24
C ASN A 60 -10.79 -5.56 -6.52
N GLY A 61 -9.73 -6.35 -6.62
CA GLY A 61 -9.70 -7.71 -6.08
C GLY A 61 -9.40 -7.78 -4.59
N SER A 62 -9.78 -8.89 -3.97
CA SER A 62 -9.44 -9.19 -2.58
C SER A 62 -7.92 -9.33 -2.41
N GLY A 63 -7.37 -8.75 -1.32
CA GLY A 63 -5.93 -8.77 -1.07
C GLY A 63 -5.11 -8.10 -2.17
N SER A 64 -5.69 -7.12 -2.85
CA SER A 64 -5.11 -6.43 -4.00
C SER A 64 -5.03 -4.94 -3.72
N PRO A 65 -4.02 -4.46 -3.01
CA PRO A 65 -3.84 -3.03 -2.79
C PRO A 65 -3.60 -2.29 -4.13
N ALA A 66 -3.86 -1.00 -4.16
CA ALA A 66 -3.44 -0.17 -5.28
C ALA A 66 -1.91 -0.16 -5.40
N VAL A 67 -1.21 -0.10 -4.25
CA VAL A 67 0.26 -0.19 -4.17
C VAL A 67 0.67 -1.24 -3.12
N TYR A 68 1.33 -2.30 -3.57
CA TYR A 68 2.06 -3.24 -2.70
C TYR A 68 3.56 -2.97 -2.80
N CYS A 69 4.16 -2.57 -1.69
CA CYS A 69 5.51 -2.02 -1.67
C CYS A 69 6.47 -2.87 -0.82
N THR A 70 7.42 -3.52 -1.50
CA THR A 70 8.61 -4.16 -0.94
C THR A 70 9.89 -3.61 -1.60
N ALA A 71 9.89 -2.33 -1.93
CA ALA A 71 10.93 -1.61 -2.67
C ALA A 71 10.94 -0.13 -2.29
N ASP A 72 11.73 0.67 -2.99
CA ASP A 72 11.62 2.13 -2.99
C ASP A 72 10.73 2.58 -4.17
N ILE A 73 9.55 3.12 -3.83
CA ILE A 73 8.56 3.56 -4.83
C ILE A 73 8.27 5.05 -4.66
N ASP A 74 8.41 5.81 -5.74
CA ASP A 74 8.05 7.25 -5.83
C ASP A 74 6.94 7.43 -6.87
N ILE A 75 5.76 7.94 -6.45
CA ILE A 75 4.60 8.16 -7.30
C ILE A 75 4.21 9.64 -7.23
N GLN A 76 3.99 10.25 -8.39
CA GLN A 76 3.62 11.64 -8.50
C GLN A 76 2.44 11.83 -9.45
N ASN A 77 1.56 12.81 -9.14
CA ASN A 77 0.46 13.25 -10.00
C ASN A 77 -0.50 12.10 -10.43
N ALA A 78 -0.74 11.14 -9.57
CA ALA A 78 -1.50 9.93 -9.90
C ALA A 78 -2.75 9.76 -9.04
N THR A 79 -3.74 9.07 -9.59
CA THR A 79 -4.91 8.62 -8.85
C THR A 79 -4.76 7.13 -8.52
N LEU A 80 -4.84 6.80 -7.25
CA LEU A 80 -4.65 5.45 -6.71
C LEU A 80 -5.91 5.01 -5.96
N THR A 81 -6.52 3.91 -6.38
CA THR A 81 -7.78 3.43 -5.80
C THR A 81 -7.75 1.93 -5.54
N ALA A 82 -8.18 1.53 -4.35
CA ALA A 82 -8.46 0.13 -4.05
C ALA A 82 -9.88 -0.01 -3.50
N THR A 83 -10.61 -1.02 -3.99
CA THR A 83 -11.99 -1.29 -3.57
C THR A 83 -12.18 -2.68 -2.94
N GLY A 84 -11.22 -3.56 -3.07
CA GLY A 84 -11.25 -4.93 -2.54
C GLY A 84 -10.21 -5.21 -1.46
N SER A 85 -9.40 -4.21 -1.12
CA SER A 85 -8.31 -4.30 -0.14
C SER A 85 -7.95 -2.90 0.38
N GLU A 86 -6.94 -2.82 1.23
CA GLU A 86 -6.27 -1.56 1.56
C GLU A 86 -5.73 -0.87 0.29
N ALA A 87 -5.60 0.44 0.34
CA ALA A 87 -5.03 1.17 -0.80
C ALA A 87 -3.51 1.01 -0.90
N VAL A 88 -2.83 0.99 0.24
CA VAL A 88 -1.38 0.85 0.32
C VAL A 88 -0.99 -0.19 1.36
N CYS A 89 -0.05 -1.04 0.97
CA CYS A 89 0.63 -1.98 1.84
C CYS A 89 2.14 -1.81 1.68
N ILE A 90 2.85 -1.48 2.77
CA ILE A 90 4.32 -1.40 2.80
C ILE A 90 4.85 -2.46 3.75
N GLU A 91 5.78 -3.27 3.28
CA GLU A 91 6.33 -4.37 4.05
C GLU A 91 7.81 -4.14 4.38
N GLY A 92 8.14 -4.20 5.66
CA GLY A 92 9.52 -4.15 6.16
C GLY A 92 10.28 -2.86 5.85
N LEU A 93 11.58 -2.98 5.67
CA LEU A 93 12.48 -1.87 5.37
C LEU A 93 12.29 -1.36 3.94
N ASN A 94 11.16 -0.70 3.69
CA ASN A 94 10.84 -0.17 2.35
C ASN A 94 10.14 1.18 2.46
N SER A 95 10.07 1.91 1.36
CA SER A 95 9.50 3.24 1.33
C SER A 95 8.55 3.48 0.17
N LEU A 96 7.44 4.14 0.47
CA LEU A 96 6.54 4.71 -0.53
C LEU A 96 6.45 6.21 -0.34
N LYS A 97 6.68 6.95 -1.42
CA LYS A 97 6.50 8.39 -1.46
C LYS A 97 5.46 8.77 -2.49
N LEU A 98 4.46 9.54 -2.05
CA LEU A 98 3.41 10.11 -2.89
C LEU A 98 3.54 11.64 -2.94
N THR A 99 3.46 12.22 -4.13
CA THR A 99 3.46 13.67 -4.31
C THR A 99 2.31 14.07 -5.23
N ASP A 100 1.44 14.96 -4.77
CA ASP A 100 0.27 15.43 -5.51
C ASP A 100 -0.58 14.26 -6.05
N CYS A 101 -0.84 13.27 -5.21
CA CYS A 101 -1.62 12.08 -5.54
C CYS A 101 -2.99 12.08 -4.85
N ASP A 102 -3.98 11.46 -5.49
CA ASP A 102 -5.26 11.16 -4.88
C ASP A 102 -5.32 9.66 -4.52
N LEU A 103 -5.31 9.37 -3.22
CA LEU A 103 -5.32 8.01 -2.69
C LEU A 103 -6.67 7.70 -2.05
N THR A 104 -7.34 6.67 -2.53
CA THR A 104 -8.63 6.21 -2.00
C THR A 104 -8.59 4.73 -1.65
N GLY A 105 -8.98 4.40 -0.42
CA GLY A 105 -9.22 3.03 0.04
C GLY A 105 -10.68 2.79 0.39
N ASP A 106 -11.18 1.62 0.00
CA ASP A 106 -12.51 1.12 0.33
C ASP A 106 -12.39 -0.37 0.71
N MET A 107 -11.62 -0.63 1.75
CA MET A 107 -11.32 -1.99 2.21
C MET A 107 -12.58 -2.62 2.79
N PRO A 108 -13.05 -3.76 2.25
CA PRO A 108 -14.21 -4.43 2.80
C PRO A 108 -13.92 -5.06 4.16
N GLU A 109 -14.96 -5.16 4.98
CA GLU A 109 -14.93 -5.95 6.22
C GLU A 109 -14.52 -7.40 5.92
N ASN A 110 -13.65 -7.94 6.76
CA ASN A 110 -13.18 -9.31 6.65
C ASN A 110 -13.08 -9.93 8.05
N GLU A 111 -13.66 -11.11 8.25
CA GLU A 111 -13.60 -11.83 9.53
C GLU A 111 -12.17 -12.13 10.01
N GLN A 112 -11.20 -12.09 9.11
CA GLN A 112 -9.80 -12.28 9.44
C GLN A 112 -9.13 -11.02 10.00
N ASN A 113 -9.76 -9.86 9.89
CA ASN A 113 -9.19 -8.58 10.33
C ASN A 113 -9.98 -8.01 11.51
N ASP A 114 -9.28 -7.43 12.48
CA ASP A 114 -9.93 -6.75 13.63
C ASP A 114 -10.56 -5.41 13.27
N CYS A 115 -10.13 -4.84 12.15
CA CYS A 115 -10.56 -3.55 11.63
C CYS A 115 -10.21 -3.46 10.15
N THR A 116 -10.69 -2.41 9.51
CA THR A 116 -10.29 -2.02 8.16
C THR A 116 -9.36 -0.82 8.21
N TRP A 117 -8.55 -0.63 7.19
CA TRP A 117 -7.55 0.45 7.08
C TRP A 117 -7.32 0.84 5.62
N THR A 118 -6.75 2.01 5.40
CA THR A 118 -6.40 2.48 4.05
C THR A 118 -4.92 2.25 3.73
N VAL A 119 -4.04 2.50 4.71
CA VAL A 119 -2.59 2.31 4.57
C VAL A 119 -2.10 1.42 5.71
N ILE A 120 -1.44 0.32 5.37
CA ILE A 120 -0.77 -0.53 6.35
C ILE A 120 0.74 -0.55 6.14
N LEU A 121 1.48 -0.42 7.25
CA LEU A 121 2.90 -0.68 7.35
C LEU A 121 3.11 -1.87 8.28
N TYR A 122 3.75 -2.93 7.79
CA TYR A 122 3.89 -4.15 8.57
C TYR A 122 5.11 -4.96 8.18
N GLN A 123 5.45 -5.93 9.01
CA GLN A 123 6.41 -6.97 8.67
C GLN A 123 5.70 -8.31 8.67
N SER A 124 5.70 -8.99 7.52
CA SER A 124 5.18 -10.34 7.42
C SER A 124 6.25 -11.40 7.72
N MET A 125 5.81 -12.65 7.79
CA MET A 125 6.70 -13.81 7.91
C MET A 125 7.15 -14.37 6.55
N SER A 126 6.70 -13.76 5.45
CA SER A 126 6.96 -14.28 4.10
C SER A 126 8.44 -14.21 3.72
N GLY A 127 9.20 -13.30 4.33
CA GLY A 127 10.58 -13.02 3.94
C GLY A 127 10.68 -12.26 2.62
N ASP A 128 9.62 -11.58 2.22
CA ASP A 128 9.59 -10.79 0.98
C ASP A 128 10.38 -9.49 1.11
N SER A 129 10.55 -9.01 2.35
CA SER A 129 11.34 -7.82 2.64
C SER A 129 12.23 -8.00 3.88
N GLU A 130 13.28 -7.20 3.97
CA GLU A 130 14.11 -7.12 5.17
C GLU A 130 13.36 -6.43 6.30
N VAL A 131 13.67 -6.84 7.54
CA VAL A 131 13.13 -6.20 8.76
C VAL A 131 13.75 -4.81 8.91
N GLY A 132 12.91 -3.82 9.16
CA GLY A 132 13.37 -2.45 9.37
C GLY A 132 12.23 -1.45 9.43
N ASN A 133 12.56 -0.17 9.43
CA ASN A 133 11.58 0.90 9.47
C ASN A 133 10.87 1.04 8.12
N SER A 134 9.56 0.82 8.13
CA SER A 134 8.70 1.09 6.97
C SER A 134 8.36 2.58 6.90
N THR A 135 8.42 3.17 5.72
CA THR A 135 8.17 4.61 5.56
C THR A 135 7.07 4.89 4.55
N PHE A 136 6.07 5.65 4.99
CA PHE A 136 5.06 6.24 4.13
C PHE A 136 5.20 7.76 4.14
N SER A 137 5.34 8.36 2.97
CA SER A 137 5.42 9.82 2.82
C SER A 137 4.38 10.30 1.83
N MET A 138 3.63 11.35 2.18
CA MET A 138 2.69 11.98 1.25
C MET A 138 2.75 13.50 1.38
N THR A 139 2.89 14.17 0.24
CA THR A 139 2.91 15.63 0.15
C THR A 139 1.92 16.10 -0.92
N GLY A 140 0.99 16.96 -0.55
CA GLY A 140 -0.10 17.39 -1.44
C GLY A 140 -1.11 16.30 -1.73
N GLY A 141 -2.15 16.65 -2.47
CA GLY A 141 -3.21 15.72 -2.88
C GLY A 141 -4.19 15.34 -1.78
N SER A 142 -4.88 14.21 -1.95
CA SER A 142 -5.92 13.75 -1.04
C SER A 142 -5.75 12.29 -0.61
N LEU A 143 -6.15 12.00 0.65
CA LEU A 143 -6.20 10.67 1.21
C LEU A 143 -7.62 10.41 1.76
N THR A 144 -8.32 9.46 1.17
CA THR A 144 -9.69 9.14 1.53
C THR A 144 -9.83 7.69 1.97
N SER A 145 -10.33 7.48 3.19
CA SER A 145 -10.85 6.19 3.64
C SER A 145 -12.37 6.20 3.50
N LYS A 146 -12.90 5.31 2.70
CA LYS A 146 -14.35 5.09 2.58
C LYS A 146 -14.88 4.12 3.61
N ASN A 147 -14.03 3.22 4.10
CA ASN A 147 -14.37 2.25 5.11
C ASN A 147 -13.15 2.02 6.02
N GLY A 148 -13.31 2.28 7.31
CA GLY A 148 -12.28 2.05 8.33
C GLY A 148 -11.31 3.20 8.54
N GLY A 149 -10.24 2.89 9.27
CA GLY A 149 -9.22 3.85 9.65
C GLY A 149 -8.27 4.23 8.53
N LEU A 150 -7.41 5.18 8.80
CA LEU A 150 -6.42 5.64 7.82
C LEU A 150 -5.15 4.81 7.87
N PHE A 151 -4.43 4.86 8.98
CA PHE A 151 -3.10 4.26 9.11
C PHE A 151 -3.11 3.14 10.13
N TYR A 152 -2.57 1.99 9.72
CA TYR A 152 -2.37 0.85 10.60
C TYR A 152 -0.91 0.41 10.53
N THR A 153 -0.30 0.18 11.68
CA THR A 153 1.05 -0.39 11.73
C THR A 153 1.12 -1.54 12.73
N THR A 154 1.80 -2.60 12.32
CA THR A 154 2.02 -3.79 13.16
C THR A 154 3.31 -4.50 12.80
N ASN A 155 4.01 -5.00 13.81
CA ASN A 155 5.23 -5.82 13.69
C ASN A 155 6.43 -5.13 13.04
N THR A 156 6.40 -3.82 12.86
CA THR A 156 7.51 -3.05 12.29
C THR A 156 7.59 -1.68 12.92
N GLU A 157 8.74 -1.09 12.89
CA GLU A 157 8.88 0.35 13.12
C GLU A 157 8.35 1.09 11.90
N SER A 158 7.64 2.18 12.12
CA SER A 158 6.95 2.90 11.06
C SER A 158 7.15 4.39 11.17
N THR A 159 7.39 5.01 10.03
CA THR A 159 7.48 6.47 9.91
C THR A 159 6.45 6.98 8.91
N PHE A 160 5.66 7.97 9.33
CA PHE A 160 4.67 8.63 8.50
C PHE A 160 5.00 10.11 8.36
N TYR A 161 5.17 10.57 7.12
CA TYR A 161 5.34 11.99 6.80
C TYR A 161 4.14 12.47 5.98
N LEU A 162 3.42 13.47 6.51
CA LEU A 162 2.28 14.08 5.84
C LEU A 162 2.48 15.60 5.80
N SER A 163 2.35 16.18 4.61
CA SER A 163 2.39 17.63 4.42
C SER A 163 1.38 18.07 3.37
N ASP A 164 0.53 19.02 3.72
CA ASP A 164 -0.46 19.60 2.81
C ASP A 164 -1.39 18.58 2.15
N VAL A 165 -1.82 17.56 2.90
CA VAL A 165 -2.70 16.48 2.43
C VAL A 165 -4.11 16.70 2.92
N ASP A 166 -5.09 16.69 2.02
CA ASP A 166 -6.51 16.69 2.36
C ASP A 166 -6.96 15.29 2.78
N ILE A 167 -7.31 15.14 4.07
CA ILE A 167 -7.63 13.82 4.65
C ILE A 167 -9.13 13.73 4.95
N THR A 168 -9.75 12.64 4.46
CA THR A 168 -11.16 12.31 4.72
C THR A 168 -11.32 10.86 5.19
N TYR A 169 -11.96 10.68 6.34
CA TYR A 169 -12.48 9.39 6.81
C TYR A 169 -13.71 9.68 7.68
N SER A 170 -14.72 8.83 7.68
CA SER A 170 -16.06 9.25 8.09
C SER A 170 -16.76 8.39 9.14
N ASP A 171 -16.22 7.25 9.54
CA ASP A 171 -16.83 6.42 10.57
C ASP A 171 -16.42 6.90 11.98
N SER A 172 -17.37 7.07 12.87
CA SER A 172 -17.13 7.52 14.25
C SER A 172 -16.31 6.53 15.10
N ASN A 173 -16.18 5.30 14.66
CA ASN A 173 -15.38 4.26 15.34
C ASN A 173 -14.02 4.06 14.71
N ASP A 174 -13.70 4.82 13.68
CA ASP A 174 -12.45 4.74 12.98
C ASP A 174 -11.30 5.43 13.72
N PHE A 175 -10.12 5.15 13.27
CA PHE A 175 -8.90 5.70 13.82
C PHE A 175 -8.10 6.45 12.73
N PHE A 176 -7.41 7.49 13.16
CA PHE A 176 -6.39 8.13 12.32
C PHE A 176 -5.15 7.23 12.20
N LEU A 177 -4.66 6.73 13.34
CA LEU A 177 -3.51 5.84 13.41
C LEU A 177 -3.74 4.78 14.48
N LYS A 178 -3.59 3.52 14.10
CA LYS A 178 -3.59 2.38 15.03
C LYS A 178 -2.24 1.70 14.97
N CYS A 179 -1.54 1.70 16.11
CA CYS A 179 -0.27 1.04 16.28
C CYS A 179 -0.46 -0.18 17.16
N THR A 180 -0.16 -1.36 16.66
CA THR A 180 -0.20 -2.60 17.43
C THR A 180 1.15 -3.27 17.41
N GLY A 181 1.53 -3.84 18.53
CA GLY A 181 2.73 -4.66 18.60
C GLY A 181 2.63 -5.93 17.78
N ASN A 182 3.41 -6.92 18.11
CA ASN A 182 3.42 -8.18 17.39
C ASN A 182 2.03 -8.84 17.40
N SER A 183 1.36 -8.85 16.27
CA SER A 183 0.05 -9.44 16.12
C SER A 183 0.17 -10.90 15.68
N ASN A 184 -0.10 -11.82 16.58
CA ASN A 184 -0.14 -13.26 16.28
C ASN A 184 -1.50 -13.69 15.73
N ALA A 185 -2.52 -12.86 15.87
CA ALA A 185 -3.89 -13.26 15.60
C ALA A 185 -4.15 -13.61 14.13
N ARG A 186 -3.27 -13.21 13.23
CA ARG A 186 -3.48 -13.29 11.78
C ARG A 186 -2.36 -13.99 11.01
N GLY A 187 -1.44 -14.61 11.68
CA GLY A 187 -0.25 -15.13 11.03
C GLY A 187 0.65 -14.05 10.44
N TRP A 188 0.36 -12.77 10.72
CA TRP A 188 1.24 -11.68 10.36
C TRP A 188 2.36 -11.55 11.38
N GLY A 189 3.52 -11.31 10.93
CA GLY A 189 4.56 -10.76 11.73
C GLY A 189 4.97 -11.54 12.95
N GLN A 190 5.10 -12.78 12.81
CA GLN A 190 5.95 -13.55 13.69
C GLN A 190 7.35 -13.65 13.10
N GLY A 191 8.32 -13.90 13.89
CA GLY A 191 9.62 -14.21 13.36
C GLY A 191 10.46 -13.00 12.96
N GLY A 192 10.82 -12.20 13.90
CA GLY A 192 11.78 -11.14 13.71
C GLY A 192 11.21 -9.73 13.72
N ALA A 193 9.91 -9.63 13.85
CA ALA A 193 9.28 -8.34 14.03
C ALA A 193 9.61 -7.73 15.39
N ASN A 194 9.91 -6.46 15.42
CA ASN A 194 10.37 -5.75 16.60
C ASN A 194 9.25 -5.07 17.40
N GLY A 195 8.01 -5.43 17.16
CA GLY A 195 6.87 -4.68 17.67
C GLY A 195 6.47 -3.58 16.67
N ALA A 196 5.79 -2.58 17.16
CA ALA A 196 5.42 -1.44 16.32
C ALA A 196 5.59 -0.14 17.09
N ASP A 197 6.43 0.72 16.57
CA ASP A 197 6.60 2.10 16.99
C ASP A 197 6.23 3.02 15.82
N CYS A 198 5.60 4.13 16.13
CA CYS A 198 5.19 5.13 15.14
C CYS A 198 5.89 6.46 15.40
N ILE A 199 6.45 7.02 14.36
CA ILE A 199 7.09 8.34 14.36
C ILE A 199 6.35 9.25 13.40
#